data_4cef0e0e63db68c13b2bf24b1bddfab6
#
_entry.id   4cef0e0e63db68c13b2bf24b1bddfab6
#
_cell.length_a   1.000
_cell.length_b   1.000
_cell.length_c   1.000
_cell.angle_alpha   90.00
_cell.angle_beta   90.00
_cell.angle_gamma   90.00
#
_symmetry.space_group_name_H-M   'P 1'
#
loop_
_entity.id
_entity.type
_entity.pdbx_description
1 polymer ?
#
loop_
_entity_poly.entity_id
_entity_poly.type
_entity_poly.pdbx_seq_one_letter_code
_entity_poly.pdbx_strand_id
1 'polypeptide(L)'
;LKKILPESPIILKVTPVDPPEFFFKGWQQKVRIEQVFSGENLASGSEIYITFDRWKASVARKEMNLSFVNFMKDGAEYLVFLSESIGYTKDGIEVFQLPKDHAIASVFSYEVHDNVIYPVSGESTYVPYKEVSDNEFFAVDTEGLDAFLELKNFLLEKYK
;
A
#
# COMPACT_ATOMS: atom_id res chain seq x y z
N LEU A 1 9.42 8.82 -7.88
CA LEU A 1 8.74 8.67 -6.60
C LEU A 1 9.51 9.27 -5.42
N LYS A 2 10.84 9.16 -5.34
CA LYS A 2 11.66 9.76 -4.26
C LYS A 2 11.44 11.26 -4.02
N LYS A 3 11.06 12.03 -5.05
CA LYS A 3 10.74 13.46 -4.94
C LYS A 3 9.25 13.71 -4.73
N ILE A 4 8.40 12.86 -5.26
CA ILE A 4 6.94 13.05 -5.29
C ILE A 4 6.29 12.61 -3.98
N LEU A 5 6.61 11.41 -3.47
CA LEU A 5 6.01 10.90 -2.24
C LEU A 5 6.20 11.80 -1.02
N PRO A 6 7.38 12.41 -0.80
CA PRO A 6 7.55 13.37 0.29
C PRO A 6 6.72 14.66 0.19
N GLU A 7 6.08 14.92 -0.95
CA GLU A 7 5.17 16.06 -1.17
C GLU A 7 3.70 15.66 -0.95
N SER A 8 3.43 14.42 -0.58
CA SER A 8 2.08 13.96 -0.27
C SER A 8 1.47 14.77 0.86
N PRO A 9 0.20 15.18 0.76
CA PRO A 9 -0.45 15.98 1.78
C PRO A 9 -0.56 15.26 3.12
N ILE A 10 -0.63 13.93 3.09
CA ILE A 10 -0.76 13.09 4.27
C ILE A 10 0.31 12.00 4.25
N ILE A 11 1.11 11.94 5.32
CA ILE A 11 2.18 10.96 5.50
C ILE A 11 2.08 10.42 6.93
N LEU A 12 1.84 9.13 7.06
CA LEU A 12 1.56 8.48 8.33
C LEU A 12 2.42 7.24 8.54
N LYS A 13 2.70 6.96 9.80
CA LYS A 13 3.06 5.63 10.27
C LYS A 13 1.80 4.96 10.80
N VAL A 14 1.49 3.77 10.34
CA VAL A 14 0.25 3.06 10.66
C VAL A 14 0.50 1.58 10.97
N THR A 15 -0.43 0.97 11.71
CA THR A 15 -0.50 -0.48 11.92
C THR A 15 -1.87 -0.98 11.46
N PRO A 16 -1.95 -2.05 10.65
CA PRO A 16 -3.22 -2.68 10.30
C PRO A 16 -3.99 -3.14 11.53
N VAL A 17 -5.30 -2.94 11.52
CA VAL A 17 -6.22 -3.37 12.60
C VAL A 17 -7.03 -4.57 12.16
N ASP A 18 -7.44 -4.58 10.90
CA ASP A 18 -8.26 -5.63 10.30
C ASP A 18 -7.64 -6.10 8.98
N PRO A 19 -7.94 -7.34 8.56
CA PRO A 19 -7.61 -7.80 7.22
C PRO A 19 -8.20 -6.88 6.13
N PRO A 20 -7.57 -6.81 4.95
CA PRO A 20 -8.13 -6.04 3.84
C PRO A 20 -9.49 -6.60 3.41
N GLU A 21 -10.42 -5.71 3.10
CA GLU A 21 -11.77 -6.05 2.65
C GLU A 21 -12.10 -5.39 1.31
N PHE A 22 -12.94 -6.05 0.52
CA PHE A 22 -13.45 -5.50 -0.73
C PHE A 22 -14.70 -4.67 -0.45
N PHE A 23 -14.63 -3.39 -0.77
CA PHE A 23 -15.73 -2.45 -0.56
C PHE A 23 -15.99 -1.63 -1.82
N PHE A 24 -17.22 -1.67 -2.28
CA PHE A 24 -17.79 -0.90 -3.40
C PHE A 24 -17.11 -1.13 -4.75
N LYS A 25 -15.96 -1.00 -5.05
CA LYS A 25 -15.21 -1.26 -6.31
C LYS A 25 -13.71 -1.34 -6.07
N GLY A 26 -13.29 -1.26 -4.83
CA GLY A 26 -11.89 -1.26 -4.46
C GLY A 26 -11.64 -2.05 -3.19
N TRP A 27 -10.40 -2.12 -2.82
CA TRP A 27 -9.96 -2.72 -1.57
C TRP A 27 -9.68 -1.63 -0.56
N GLN A 28 -10.06 -1.88 0.68
CA GLN A 28 -9.73 -1.03 1.80
C GLN A 28 -9.17 -1.85 2.95
N GLN A 29 -8.35 -1.21 3.76
CA GLN A 29 -7.79 -1.79 4.97
C GLN A 29 -7.89 -0.79 6.11
N LYS A 30 -8.40 -1.24 7.25
CA LYS A 30 -8.47 -0.45 8.46
C LYS A 30 -7.12 -0.42 9.15
N VAL A 31 -6.67 0.76 9.52
CA VAL A 31 -5.39 0.97 10.18
C VAL A 31 -5.53 1.91 11.37
N ARG A 32 -4.65 1.74 12.36
CA ARG A 32 -4.45 2.71 13.44
C ARG A 32 -3.25 3.58 13.12
N ILE A 33 -3.39 4.88 13.34
CA ILE A 33 -2.30 5.84 13.18
C ILE A 33 -1.37 5.74 14.39
N GLU A 34 -0.11 5.40 14.15
CA GLU A 34 0.93 5.39 15.18
C GLU A 34 1.62 6.76 15.27
N GLN A 35 1.88 7.39 14.10
CA GLN A 35 2.52 8.69 14.01
C GLN A 35 2.03 9.47 12.79
N VAL A 36 1.91 10.78 12.94
CA VAL A 36 1.60 11.72 11.86
C VAL A 36 2.87 12.49 11.50
N PHE A 37 3.40 12.32 10.30
CA PHE A 37 4.51 13.12 9.76
C PHE A 37 4.01 14.35 9.00
N SER A 38 2.89 14.20 8.29
CA SER A 38 2.17 15.26 7.59
C SER A 38 0.68 14.94 7.56
N GLY A 39 -0.18 15.95 7.65
CA GLY A 39 -1.65 15.82 7.60
C GLY A 39 -2.32 16.64 8.68
N GLU A 40 -3.34 17.41 8.28
CA GLU A 40 -4.16 18.19 9.21
C GLU A 40 -5.27 17.33 9.82
N ASN A 41 -5.63 17.63 11.09
CA ASN A 41 -6.74 17.00 11.81
C ASN A 41 -6.64 15.48 12.03
N LEU A 42 -5.43 14.91 11.87
CA LEU A 42 -5.14 13.51 12.16
C LEU A 42 -4.39 13.39 13.49
N ALA A 43 -4.68 12.34 14.25
CA ALA A 43 -4.06 12.11 15.55
C ALA A 43 -3.57 10.67 15.71
N SER A 44 -2.43 10.49 16.38
CA SER A 44 -1.96 9.18 16.82
C SER A 44 -3.02 8.50 17.70
N GLY A 45 -3.20 7.20 17.52
CA GLY A 45 -4.19 6.36 18.18
C GLY A 45 -5.56 6.34 17.49
N SER A 46 -5.85 7.25 16.54
CA SER A 46 -7.09 7.18 15.78
C SER A 46 -7.04 6.12 14.68
N GLU A 47 -8.22 5.65 14.29
CA GLU A 47 -8.37 4.66 13.22
C GLU A 47 -8.92 5.31 11.96
N ILE A 48 -8.40 4.89 10.82
CA ILE A 48 -8.85 5.31 9.49
C ILE A 48 -8.94 4.09 8.57
N TYR A 49 -9.64 4.24 7.45
CA TYR A 49 -9.52 3.31 6.32
C TYR A 49 -8.59 3.89 5.25
N ILE A 50 -7.78 3.02 4.68
CA ILE A 50 -6.99 3.31 3.48
C ILE A 50 -7.54 2.49 2.34
N THR A 51 -7.87 3.13 1.22
CA THR A 51 -8.40 2.46 0.03
C THR A 51 -7.51 2.63 -1.18
N PHE A 52 -7.49 1.59 -2.01
CA PHE A 52 -6.81 1.59 -3.30
C PHE A 52 -7.48 0.61 -4.26
N ASP A 53 -7.92 1.09 -5.40
CA ASP A 53 -8.65 0.31 -6.39
C ASP A 53 -7.77 -0.68 -7.17
N ARG A 54 -6.46 -0.46 -7.20
CA ARG A 54 -5.49 -1.27 -7.93
C ARG A 54 -4.71 -2.28 -7.10
N TRP A 55 -5.03 -2.49 -5.82
CA TRP A 55 -4.34 -3.51 -5.04
C TRP A 55 -4.58 -4.91 -5.59
N LYS A 56 -5.82 -5.25 -5.81
CA LYS A 56 -6.21 -6.58 -6.24
C LYS A 56 -7.47 -6.49 -7.10
N ALA A 57 -7.48 -7.22 -8.20
CA ALA A 57 -8.66 -7.38 -9.04
C ALA A 57 -9.03 -8.85 -9.20
N SER A 58 -10.32 -9.10 -9.45
CA SER A 58 -10.81 -10.42 -9.80
C SER A 58 -11.39 -10.39 -11.23
N VAL A 59 -10.76 -11.12 -12.14
CA VAL A 59 -11.19 -11.26 -13.53
C VAL A 59 -11.33 -12.74 -13.86
N ALA A 60 -12.49 -13.15 -14.35
CA ALA A 60 -12.76 -14.54 -14.73
C ALA A 60 -12.42 -15.56 -13.61
N ARG A 61 -12.74 -15.23 -12.36
CA ARG A 61 -12.44 -16.02 -11.13
C ARG A 61 -10.95 -16.17 -10.80
N LYS A 62 -10.10 -15.35 -11.40
CA LYS A 62 -8.68 -15.27 -11.05
C LYS A 62 -8.42 -13.98 -10.33
N GLU A 63 -7.70 -14.05 -9.21
CA GLU A 63 -7.27 -12.89 -8.45
C GLU A 63 -5.87 -12.47 -8.90
N MET A 64 -5.69 -11.19 -9.14
CA MET A 64 -4.46 -10.59 -9.66
C MET A 64 -4.06 -9.41 -8.81
N ASN A 65 -2.77 -9.23 -8.57
CA ASN A 65 -2.24 -8.01 -8.00
C ASN A 65 -1.90 -7.03 -9.13
N LEU A 66 -2.25 -5.76 -8.96
CA LEU A 66 -2.09 -4.72 -9.98
C LEU A 66 -1.10 -3.61 -9.58
N SER A 67 -0.51 -3.68 -8.39
CA SER A 67 0.22 -2.54 -7.82
C SER A 67 1.69 -2.81 -7.48
N PHE A 68 2.20 -4.01 -7.72
CA PHE A 68 3.55 -4.43 -7.34
C PHE A 68 3.85 -4.40 -5.81
N VAL A 69 2.94 -3.88 -5.02
CA VAL A 69 3.01 -3.80 -3.55
C VAL A 69 1.76 -4.46 -2.98
N ASN A 70 1.95 -5.35 -2.03
CA ASN A 70 0.84 -6.09 -1.43
C ASN A 70 0.15 -5.33 -0.30
N PHE A 71 -0.95 -5.90 0.19
CA PHE A 71 -1.64 -5.43 1.38
C PHE A 71 -0.72 -5.42 2.60
N MET A 72 -1.01 -4.53 3.52
CA MET A 72 -0.32 -4.49 4.80
C MET A 72 -0.64 -5.75 5.61
N LYS A 73 0.37 -6.32 6.26
CA LYS A 73 0.25 -7.53 7.10
C LYS A 73 0.02 -7.15 8.55
N ASP A 74 -0.78 -7.95 9.24
CA ASP A 74 -1.06 -7.77 10.66
C ASP A 74 0.22 -7.77 11.50
N GLY A 75 0.26 -6.89 12.50
CA GLY A 75 1.35 -6.80 13.45
C GLY A 75 2.60 -6.05 12.96
N ALA A 76 2.62 -5.59 11.72
CA ALA A 76 3.71 -4.80 11.16
C ALA A 76 3.36 -3.31 11.07
N GLU A 77 4.36 -2.45 11.18
CA GLU A 77 4.20 -1.01 10.99
C GLU A 77 4.52 -0.63 9.54
N TYR A 78 3.78 0.34 9.02
CA TYR A 78 3.90 0.81 7.65
C TYR A 78 3.97 2.32 7.55
N LEU A 79 4.84 2.81 6.67
CA LEU A 79 4.84 4.18 6.17
C LEU A 79 3.88 4.25 4.99
N VAL A 80 2.90 5.15 5.06
CA VAL A 80 1.89 5.33 4.00
C VAL A 80 1.84 6.78 3.56
N PHE A 81 1.63 6.97 2.26
CA PHE A 81 1.47 8.27 1.62
C PHE A 81 0.07 8.33 1.02
N LEU A 82 -0.74 9.28 1.47
CA LEU A 82 -2.14 9.39 1.11
C LEU A 82 -2.40 10.70 0.36
N SER A 83 -3.41 10.71 -0.50
CA SER A 83 -3.77 11.89 -1.29
C SER A 83 -4.82 12.75 -0.58
N GLU A 84 -5.99 12.18 -0.32
CA GLU A 84 -7.15 12.92 0.19
C GLU A 84 -8.11 12.00 0.95
N SER A 85 -8.96 12.61 1.77
CA SER A 85 -10.14 11.96 2.33
C SER A 85 -11.22 11.86 1.24
N ILE A 86 -11.85 10.70 1.13
CA ILE A 86 -12.96 10.46 0.21
C ILE A 86 -14.29 10.31 0.93
N GLY A 87 -14.32 10.58 2.23
CA GLY A 87 -15.53 10.55 3.06
C GLY A 87 -15.42 9.67 4.30
N TYR A 88 -16.57 9.24 4.79
CA TYR A 88 -16.69 8.50 6.05
C TYR A 88 -17.48 7.21 5.85
N THR A 89 -17.13 6.18 6.61
CA THR A 89 -17.96 4.98 6.75
C THR A 89 -19.26 5.31 7.50
N LYS A 90 -20.19 4.35 7.55
CA LYS A 90 -21.42 4.48 8.34
C LYS A 90 -21.15 4.68 9.83
N ASP A 91 -20.04 4.14 10.32
CA ASP A 91 -19.62 4.24 11.72
C ASP A 91 -18.78 5.49 12.00
N GLY A 92 -18.66 6.39 11.02
CA GLY A 92 -17.97 7.67 11.17
C GLY A 92 -16.44 7.60 11.07
N ILE A 93 -15.89 6.50 10.59
CA ILE A 93 -14.44 6.36 10.37
C ILE A 93 -14.09 6.96 9.01
N GLU A 94 -13.10 7.84 8.99
CA GLU A 94 -12.66 8.52 7.77
C GLU A 94 -11.91 7.58 6.84
N VAL A 95 -12.15 7.73 5.53
CA VAL A 95 -11.56 6.92 4.47
C VAL A 95 -10.63 7.77 3.62
N PHE A 96 -9.38 7.38 3.54
CA PHE A 96 -8.36 8.04 2.75
C PHE A 96 -7.95 7.19 1.55
N GLN A 97 -7.52 7.85 0.49
CA GLN A 97 -7.11 7.19 -0.75
C GLN A 97 -5.60 7.24 -0.95
N LEU A 98 -5.01 6.12 -1.40
CA LEU A 98 -3.66 6.14 -1.95
C LEU A 98 -3.65 6.92 -3.28
N PRO A 99 -2.55 7.62 -3.62
CA PRO A 99 -2.42 8.34 -4.87
C PRO A 99 -2.67 7.43 -6.08
N LYS A 100 -3.57 7.85 -6.98
CA LYS A 100 -3.96 7.08 -8.18
C LYS A 100 -2.94 7.18 -9.31
N ASP A 101 -2.17 8.25 -9.33
CA ASP A 101 -1.22 8.53 -10.41
C ASP A 101 0.08 7.73 -10.31
N HIS A 102 0.28 7.02 -9.21
CA HIS A 102 1.44 6.18 -9.00
C HIS A 102 1.18 4.75 -9.50
N ALA A 103 2.17 4.17 -10.16
CA ALA A 103 2.10 2.79 -10.65
C ALA A 103 2.08 1.77 -9.51
N ILE A 104 2.51 2.16 -8.31
CA ILE A 104 2.58 1.31 -7.12
C ILE A 104 1.69 1.85 -6.00
N ALA A 105 1.22 0.96 -5.12
CA ALA A 105 0.66 1.36 -3.85
C ALA A 105 1.77 1.99 -2.99
N SER A 106 1.53 3.21 -2.49
CA SER A 106 2.52 3.97 -1.71
C SER A 106 2.51 3.57 -0.23
N VAL A 107 2.81 2.30 0.01
CA VAL A 107 2.79 1.63 1.31
C VAL A 107 4.10 0.88 1.48
N PHE A 108 4.85 1.14 2.56
CA PHE A 108 6.19 0.58 2.80
C PHE A 108 6.30 0.09 4.25
N SER A 109 6.60 -1.19 4.43
CA SER A 109 6.79 -1.76 5.77
C SER A 109 8.08 -1.27 6.42
N TYR A 110 8.03 -0.99 7.73
CA TYR A 110 9.23 -0.78 8.54
C TYR A 110 9.99 -2.08 8.81
N GLU A 111 9.36 -3.21 8.57
CA GLU A 111 9.97 -4.52 8.73
C GLU A 111 10.60 -5.03 7.44
N VAL A 112 11.47 -6.02 7.59
CA VAL A 112 12.05 -6.74 6.46
C VAL A 112 11.09 -7.88 6.10
N HIS A 113 10.62 -7.90 4.87
CA HIS A 113 9.82 -8.96 4.30
C HIS A 113 10.51 -9.60 3.11
N ASP A 114 10.11 -10.81 2.78
CA ASP A 114 10.52 -11.44 1.55
C ASP A 114 9.95 -10.67 0.34
N ASN A 115 10.70 -10.70 -0.74
CA ASN A 115 10.33 -10.11 -2.02
C ASN A 115 10.55 -11.15 -3.11
N VAL A 116 9.85 -11.00 -4.23
CA VAL A 116 9.93 -11.97 -5.32
C VAL A 116 10.07 -11.29 -6.68
N ILE A 117 10.90 -11.91 -7.53
CA ILE A 117 10.91 -11.62 -8.96
C ILE A 117 9.93 -12.58 -9.63
N TYR A 118 8.91 -12.01 -10.26
CA TYR A 118 7.91 -12.74 -11.02
C TYR A 118 8.04 -12.40 -12.52
N PRO A 119 8.82 -13.16 -13.28
CA PRO A 119 9.03 -12.87 -14.69
C PRO A 119 7.71 -13.01 -15.46
N VAL A 120 7.28 -11.95 -16.10
CA VAL A 120 6.14 -12.01 -17.02
C VAL A 120 6.63 -12.57 -18.35
N SER A 121 6.23 -13.79 -18.69
CA SER A 121 6.60 -14.43 -19.95
C SER A 121 5.41 -14.61 -20.88
N GLY A 122 5.54 -14.13 -22.10
CA GLY A 122 4.69 -14.48 -23.22
C GLY A 122 3.23 -14.03 -23.09
N GLU A 123 2.34 -14.96 -22.85
CA GLU A 123 0.88 -14.73 -22.88
C GLU A 123 0.29 -14.24 -21.56
N SER A 124 1.02 -14.28 -20.47
CA SER A 124 0.52 -13.86 -19.16
C SER A 124 0.86 -12.40 -18.90
N THR A 125 -0.15 -11.55 -18.91
CA THR A 125 -0.02 -10.09 -18.64
C THR A 125 -0.35 -9.73 -17.20
N TYR A 126 -0.48 -10.70 -16.30
CA TYR A 126 -0.84 -10.47 -14.91
C TYR A 126 -0.13 -11.45 -13.96
N VAL A 127 0.06 -11.00 -12.72
CA VAL A 127 0.64 -11.80 -11.65
C VAL A 127 -0.49 -12.36 -10.78
N PRO A 128 -0.62 -13.70 -10.66
CA PRO A 128 -1.61 -14.30 -9.79
C PRO A 128 -1.37 -13.88 -8.33
N TYR A 129 -2.39 -13.33 -7.68
CA TYR A 129 -2.25 -12.82 -6.31
C TYR A 129 -1.69 -13.86 -5.34
N LYS A 130 -2.15 -15.12 -5.45
CA LYS A 130 -1.74 -16.22 -4.57
C LYS A 130 -0.22 -16.48 -4.60
N GLU A 131 0.46 -16.18 -5.70
CA GLU A 131 1.88 -16.46 -5.87
C GLU A 131 2.78 -15.36 -5.28
N VAL A 132 2.22 -14.19 -5.01
CA VAL A 132 2.96 -13.03 -4.50
C VAL A 132 2.41 -12.49 -3.18
N SER A 133 1.32 -13.07 -2.64
CA SER A 133 0.61 -12.56 -1.47
C SER A 133 1.45 -12.47 -0.20
N ASP A 134 2.47 -13.29 -0.06
CA ASP A 134 3.32 -13.35 1.12
C ASP A 134 4.51 -12.38 1.06
N ASN A 135 4.74 -11.75 -0.09
CA ASN A 135 5.83 -10.82 -0.31
C ASN A 135 5.36 -9.37 -0.12
N GLU A 136 6.24 -8.48 0.32
CA GLU A 136 5.95 -7.05 0.35
C GLU A 136 5.90 -6.47 -1.06
N PHE A 137 6.96 -6.75 -1.83
CA PHE A 137 7.06 -6.37 -3.23
C PHE A 137 7.17 -7.57 -4.15
N PHE A 138 6.71 -7.40 -5.36
CA PHE A 138 7.07 -8.26 -6.47
C PHE A 138 7.43 -7.40 -7.70
N ALA A 139 8.39 -7.85 -8.47
CA ALA A 139 8.87 -7.17 -9.67
C ALA A 139 9.05 -8.15 -10.81
N VAL A 140 9.12 -7.66 -12.03
CA VAL A 140 9.31 -8.52 -13.21
C VAL A 140 10.77 -8.92 -13.41
N ASP A 141 11.70 -8.14 -12.84
CA ASP A 141 13.14 -8.34 -12.91
C ASP A 141 13.87 -7.81 -11.68
N THR A 142 15.16 -8.04 -11.61
CA THR A 142 16.03 -7.61 -10.52
C THR A 142 16.14 -6.09 -10.45
N GLU A 143 16.22 -5.40 -11.59
CA GLU A 143 16.34 -3.94 -11.64
C GLU A 143 15.12 -3.26 -11.02
N GLY A 144 13.93 -3.75 -11.33
CA GLY A 144 12.69 -3.27 -10.74
C GLY A 144 12.62 -3.53 -9.24
N LEU A 145 13.05 -4.71 -8.77
CA LEU A 145 13.06 -5.01 -7.34
C LEU A 145 14.08 -4.14 -6.59
N ASP A 146 15.27 -3.97 -7.12
CA ASP A 146 16.31 -3.10 -6.52
C ASP A 146 15.81 -1.65 -6.43
N ALA A 147 15.11 -1.16 -7.45
CA ALA A 147 14.52 0.18 -7.43
C ALA A 147 13.45 0.34 -6.34
N PHE A 148 12.62 -0.68 -6.07
CA PHE A 148 11.67 -0.67 -4.95
C PHE A 148 12.38 -0.64 -3.60
N LEU A 149 13.39 -1.46 -3.41
CA LEU A 149 14.16 -1.52 -2.16
C LEU A 149 14.92 -0.21 -1.91
N GLU A 150 15.51 0.37 -2.94
CA GLU A 150 16.17 1.67 -2.84
C GLU A 150 15.19 2.79 -2.47
N LEU A 151 14.00 2.80 -3.08
CA LEU A 151 12.93 3.74 -2.74
C LEU A 151 12.48 3.57 -1.28
N LYS A 152 12.20 2.34 -0.86
CA LYS A 152 11.79 2.01 0.51
C LYS A 152 12.84 2.51 1.51
N ASN A 153 14.10 2.13 1.32
CA ASN A 153 15.19 2.52 2.23
C ASN A 153 15.33 4.05 2.34
N PHE A 154 15.26 4.76 1.22
CA PHE A 154 15.28 6.22 1.20
C PHE A 154 14.13 6.84 2.02
N LEU A 155 12.92 6.33 1.84
CA LEU A 155 11.74 6.85 2.52
C LEU A 155 11.75 6.52 4.02
N LEU A 156 12.08 5.29 4.40
CA LEU A 156 12.14 4.88 5.80
C LEU A 156 13.26 5.60 6.57
N GLU A 157 14.36 5.95 5.91
CA GLU A 157 15.40 6.78 6.55
C GLU A 157 14.92 8.19 6.84
N LYS A 158 14.12 8.76 5.95
CA LYS A 158 13.55 10.10 6.08
C LYS A 158 12.46 10.19 7.15
N TYR A 159 11.66 9.13 7.32
CA TYR A 159 10.48 9.08 8.19
C TYR A 159 10.65 8.01 9.28
N LYS A 160 11.66 8.19 10.12
CA LYS A 160 11.95 7.30 11.26
C LYS A 160 11.04 7.54 12.45
#